data_116509b03927aa7bc698c50ed3e34278
#
_entry.id   116509b03927aa7bc698c50ed3e34278
#
_cell.length_a   1.000
_cell.length_b   1.000
_cell.length_c   1.000
_cell.angle_alpha   90.00
_cell.angle_beta   90.00
_cell.angle_gamma   90.00
#
_symmetry.space_group_name_H-M   'P 1'
#
loop_
_entity.id
_entity.type
_entity.pdbx_description
1 polymer ?
#
loop_
_entity_poly.entity_id
_entity_poly.type
_entity_poly.pdbx_seq_one_letter_code
_entity_poly.pdbx_strand_id
1 'polypeptide(L)'
;GGTARLDTMSFTTKQSFRINRDYTLSDAARTGYKFYGWDLTKSGDTYTFTAMWTKNGLSETYDVYYYDYDDAKSEYARFYIDTPIVIDPAGGSARLNNMPFANKQSFKIDKDYTLSDAARTGYTFYGWDLTKSGNTYTFTAMWTKATSTVPYMLNGEDHYAYIKGYPNGSFKPNATITRAEASSIFYRLLTDSTRRTYSTSYNTFKDVPAKAWYNTAVSTMAKLGIVNGGSDGCFRPNDPITRAEIAAMIARCDGNSYGSAYTNFSDVKGHWAASYIARAYELGWINGYGSTYEPDKYITRAETVAILNRVLNRAPQTTSDLLSGLNTFNDVS
;
A
#
# COMPACT_ATOMS: atom_id res chain seq x y z
N GLY A 1 30.25 -29.34 -13.50
CA GLY A 1 30.93 -30.48 -14.08
C GLY A 1 29.98 -31.67 -14.24
N GLY A 2 29.86 -32.21 -15.44
CA GLY A 2 29.09 -33.37 -15.83
C GLY A 2 29.45 -33.71 -17.28
N THR A 3 28.86 -34.73 -17.84
CA THR A 3 29.04 -35.14 -19.25
C THR A 3 27.72 -34.91 -19.99
N ALA A 4 27.79 -34.46 -21.23
CA ALA A 4 26.66 -34.39 -22.15
C ALA A 4 27.11 -34.68 -23.59
N ARG A 5 26.17 -34.81 -24.49
CA ARG A 5 26.44 -35.02 -25.93
C ARG A 5 25.70 -33.97 -26.75
N LEU A 6 26.38 -33.49 -27.79
CA LEU A 6 25.78 -32.73 -28.86
C LEU A 6 25.85 -33.63 -30.10
N ASP A 7 24.71 -34.14 -30.54
CA ASP A 7 24.63 -35.28 -31.48
C ASP A 7 25.45 -36.46 -30.96
N THR A 8 26.51 -36.82 -31.68
CA THR A 8 27.42 -37.93 -31.33
C THR A 8 28.65 -37.49 -30.51
N MET A 9 28.91 -36.17 -30.38
CA MET A 9 30.08 -35.64 -29.68
C MET A 9 29.84 -35.53 -28.19
N SER A 10 30.61 -36.24 -27.37
CA SER A 10 30.61 -36.12 -25.91
C SER A 10 31.48 -34.98 -25.45
N PHE A 11 31.04 -34.23 -24.41
CA PHE A 11 31.81 -33.16 -23.81
C PHE A 11 31.61 -33.13 -22.29
N THR A 12 32.65 -32.65 -21.56
CA THR A 12 32.65 -32.50 -20.10
C THR A 12 32.91 -31.06 -19.68
N THR A 13 33.27 -30.22 -20.64
CA THR A 13 33.57 -28.81 -20.44
C THR A 13 32.72 -27.95 -21.37
N LYS A 14 32.67 -26.64 -21.13
CA LYS A 14 31.97 -25.68 -22.01
C LYS A 14 32.45 -25.80 -23.45
N GLN A 15 31.53 -25.94 -24.38
CA GLN A 15 31.79 -25.95 -25.82
C GLN A 15 31.13 -24.73 -26.45
N SER A 16 31.76 -24.21 -27.53
CA SER A 16 31.22 -23.13 -28.34
C SER A 16 31.29 -23.54 -29.82
N PHE A 17 30.21 -23.38 -30.52
CA PHE A 17 30.13 -23.70 -31.95
C PHE A 17 29.14 -22.75 -32.66
N ARG A 18 29.17 -22.70 -33.97
CA ARG A 18 28.18 -21.98 -34.77
C ARG A 18 27.07 -22.93 -35.21
N ILE A 19 25.83 -22.48 -35.07
CA ILE A 19 24.68 -23.21 -35.55
C ILE A 19 24.65 -23.09 -37.08
N ASN A 20 24.84 -24.23 -37.77
CA ASN A 20 24.76 -24.34 -39.22
C ASN A 20 23.87 -25.46 -39.70
N ARG A 21 23.26 -26.21 -38.80
CA ARG A 21 22.27 -27.28 -39.00
C ARG A 21 21.53 -27.53 -37.69
N ASP A 22 20.57 -28.43 -37.71
CA ASP A 22 19.92 -28.90 -36.49
C ASP A 22 20.89 -29.73 -35.63
N TYR A 23 20.83 -29.51 -34.32
CA TYR A 23 21.60 -30.23 -33.32
C TYR A 23 20.71 -30.80 -32.24
N THR A 24 21.01 -32.01 -31.80
CA THR A 24 20.36 -32.66 -30.67
C THR A 24 21.29 -32.61 -29.45
N LEU A 25 20.85 -31.90 -28.40
CA LEU A 25 21.55 -31.86 -27.13
C LEU A 25 20.95 -32.94 -26.21
N SER A 26 21.79 -33.95 -25.83
CA SER A 26 21.33 -35.02 -24.97
C SER A 26 21.14 -34.52 -23.51
N ASP A 27 20.44 -35.32 -22.72
CA ASP A 27 20.50 -35.20 -21.27
C ASP A 27 21.94 -35.26 -20.77
N ALA A 28 22.22 -34.47 -19.77
CA ALA A 28 23.53 -34.47 -19.15
C ALA A 28 23.60 -35.49 -18.01
N ALA A 29 24.79 -36.04 -17.73
CA ALA A 29 25.03 -36.97 -16.63
C ALA A 29 26.10 -36.47 -15.66
N ARG A 30 25.83 -36.56 -14.35
CA ARG A 30 26.75 -36.20 -13.28
C ARG A 30 26.55 -37.10 -12.08
N THR A 31 27.61 -37.76 -11.64
CA THR A 31 27.57 -38.67 -10.47
C THR A 31 27.05 -37.95 -9.23
N GLY A 32 26.04 -38.55 -8.58
CA GLY A 32 25.42 -37.98 -7.37
C GLY A 32 24.39 -36.87 -7.64
N TYR A 33 24.03 -36.63 -8.90
CA TYR A 33 23.07 -35.62 -9.29
C TYR A 33 22.08 -36.16 -10.35
N LYS A 34 20.84 -35.72 -10.28
CA LYS A 34 19.82 -35.95 -11.31
C LYS A 34 19.80 -34.73 -12.24
N PHE A 35 19.88 -34.99 -13.53
CA PHE A 35 19.66 -33.96 -14.57
C PHE A 35 18.15 -33.71 -14.73
N TYR A 36 17.73 -32.45 -14.85
CA TYR A 36 16.34 -32.12 -15.07
C TYR A 36 16.09 -31.14 -16.23
N GLY A 37 17.13 -30.75 -16.93
CA GLY A 37 16.99 -29.95 -18.14
C GLY A 37 18.15 -29.01 -18.40
N TRP A 38 17.99 -28.24 -19.45
CA TRP A 38 18.93 -27.22 -19.88
C TRP A 38 18.27 -25.84 -19.70
N ASP A 39 18.93 -24.96 -18.97
CA ASP A 39 18.59 -23.55 -18.92
C ASP A 39 19.20 -22.83 -20.12
N LEU A 40 18.40 -22.06 -20.86
CA LEU A 40 18.81 -21.31 -22.05
C LEU A 40 18.87 -19.83 -21.75
N THR A 41 20.05 -19.25 -21.81
CA THR A 41 20.25 -17.80 -21.71
C THR A 41 20.77 -17.23 -23.01
N LYS A 42 20.42 -15.97 -23.32
CA LYS A 42 20.89 -15.23 -24.49
C LYS A 42 21.62 -13.97 -24.06
N SER A 43 22.81 -13.75 -24.65
CA SER A 43 23.57 -12.51 -24.48
C SER A 43 24.13 -12.09 -25.86
N GLY A 44 23.60 -11.00 -26.41
CA GLY A 44 23.85 -10.63 -27.81
C GLY A 44 23.43 -11.75 -28.77
N ASP A 45 24.33 -12.17 -29.65
CA ASP A 45 24.11 -13.27 -30.60
C ASP A 45 24.52 -14.65 -30.06
N THR A 46 24.86 -14.72 -28.79
CA THR A 46 25.30 -15.97 -28.15
C THR A 46 24.18 -16.57 -27.29
N TYR A 47 23.86 -17.81 -27.55
CA TYR A 47 22.97 -18.63 -26.73
C TYR A 47 23.80 -19.57 -25.86
N THR A 48 23.49 -19.65 -24.58
CA THR A 48 24.17 -20.54 -23.64
C THR A 48 23.18 -21.52 -23.03
N PHE A 49 23.45 -22.82 -23.21
CA PHE A 49 22.73 -23.89 -22.54
C PHE A 49 23.50 -24.30 -21.29
N THR A 50 22.89 -24.19 -20.13
CA THR A 50 23.47 -24.56 -18.84
C THR A 50 22.72 -25.77 -18.28
N ALA A 51 23.46 -26.89 -18.03
CA ALA A 51 22.84 -28.07 -17.44
C ALA A 51 22.38 -27.80 -16.01
N MET A 52 21.13 -28.14 -15.73
CA MET A 52 20.49 -27.97 -14.44
C MET A 52 20.48 -29.30 -13.68
N TRP A 53 20.88 -29.27 -12.42
CA TRP A 53 21.12 -30.45 -11.61
C TRP A 53 20.45 -30.36 -10.25
N THR A 54 19.85 -31.49 -9.79
CA THR A 54 19.53 -31.73 -8.40
C THR A 54 20.47 -32.78 -7.81
N LYS A 55 20.87 -32.61 -6.55
CA LYS A 55 21.61 -33.65 -5.82
C LYS A 55 20.70 -34.85 -5.61
N ASN A 56 21.20 -36.08 -5.86
CA ASN A 56 20.42 -37.29 -5.62
C ASN A 56 19.94 -37.33 -4.16
N GLY A 57 18.64 -37.53 -3.97
CA GLY A 57 17.97 -37.45 -2.67
C GLY A 57 17.23 -36.13 -2.40
N LEU A 58 17.38 -35.11 -3.28
CA LEU A 58 16.62 -33.86 -3.26
C LEU A 58 15.64 -33.84 -4.43
N SER A 59 14.55 -34.58 -4.33
CA SER A 59 13.50 -34.63 -5.37
C SER A 59 12.26 -33.81 -5.01
N GLU A 60 12.21 -33.22 -3.83
CA GLU A 60 11.08 -32.44 -3.38
C GLU A 60 11.12 -31.04 -4.00
N THR A 61 10.02 -30.64 -4.58
CA THR A 61 9.80 -29.29 -5.09
C THR A 61 8.67 -28.64 -4.34
N TYR A 62 8.77 -27.34 -4.16
CA TYR A 62 7.79 -26.52 -3.51
C TYR A 62 7.48 -25.29 -4.32
N ASP A 63 6.28 -24.76 -4.18
CA ASP A 63 5.79 -23.63 -4.95
C ASP A 63 5.77 -22.36 -4.10
N VAL A 64 6.16 -21.24 -4.70
CA VAL A 64 5.94 -19.90 -4.13
C VAL A 64 4.85 -19.24 -4.96
N TYR A 65 3.71 -18.98 -4.35
CA TYR A 65 2.57 -18.28 -4.95
C TYR A 65 2.73 -16.78 -4.73
N TYR A 66 2.56 -15.98 -5.77
CA TYR A 66 2.73 -14.53 -5.73
C TYR A 66 1.90 -13.84 -6.83
N TYR A 67 1.77 -12.50 -6.76
CA TYR A 67 1.21 -11.71 -7.83
C TYR A 67 2.35 -11.23 -8.74
N ASP A 68 2.37 -11.71 -9.97
CA ASP A 68 3.44 -11.44 -10.93
C ASP A 68 3.32 -10.02 -11.50
N TYR A 69 4.45 -9.32 -11.60
CA TYR A 69 4.53 -7.96 -12.10
C TYR A 69 4.34 -7.92 -13.63
N ASP A 70 5.01 -8.78 -14.38
CA ASP A 70 5.01 -8.75 -15.84
C ASP A 70 3.67 -9.20 -16.43
N ASP A 71 3.09 -10.24 -15.86
CA ASP A 71 1.82 -10.83 -16.31
C ASP A 71 0.58 -10.24 -15.66
N ALA A 72 0.75 -9.43 -14.60
CA ALA A 72 -0.32 -8.79 -13.80
C ALA A 72 -1.40 -9.78 -13.34
N LYS A 73 -1.00 -10.95 -12.86
CA LYS A 73 -1.88 -12.04 -12.38
C LYS A 73 -1.23 -12.82 -11.25
N SER A 74 -2.04 -13.62 -10.56
CA SER A 74 -1.53 -14.58 -9.59
C SER A 74 -0.82 -15.73 -10.29
N GLU A 75 0.42 -15.97 -9.94
CA GLU A 75 1.30 -16.98 -10.49
C GLU A 75 1.92 -17.83 -9.38
N TYR A 76 2.63 -18.87 -9.77
CA TYR A 76 3.53 -19.59 -8.88
C TYR A 76 4.85 -19.92 -9.58
N ALA A 77 5.93 -19.90 -8.82
CA ALA A 77 7.24 -20.37 -9.25
C ALA A 77 7.63 -21.62 -8.45
N ARG A 78 8.09 -22.66 -9.16
CA ARG A 78 8.48 -23.94 -8.55
C ARG A 78 9.96 -24.02 -8.31
N PHE A 79 10.35 -24.40 -7.11
CA PHE A 79 11.72 -24.48 -6.65
C PHE A 79 12.02 -25.83 -6.03
N TYR A 80 13.24 -26.30 -6.17
CA TYR A 80 13.71 -27.47 -5.43
C TYR A 80 13.97 -27.11 -3.96
N ILE A 81 13.83 -28.09 -3.08
CA ILE A 81 14.22 -27.98 -1.68
C ILE A 81 15.66 -27.40 -1.56
N ASP A 82 15.92 -26.61 -0.55
CA ASP A 82 17.17 -25.88 -0.32
C ASP A 82 17.54 -24.79 -1.35
N THR A 83 16.66 -24.50 -2.33
CA THR A 83 16.87 -23.34 -3.23
C THR A 83 16.91 -22.04 -2.42
N PRO A 84 17.98 -21.23 -2.53
CA PRO A 84 18.06 -19.96 -1.84
C PRO A 84 17.12 -18.93 -2.49
N ILE A 85 16.24 -18.37 -1.67
CA ILE A 85 15.27 -17.34 -2.05
C ILE A 85 15.56 -16.07 -1.27
N VAL A 86 15.42 -14.96 -1.94
CA VAL A 86 15.43 -13.61 -1.35
C VAL A 86 14.11 -12.94 -1.67
N ILE A 87 13.50 -12.26 -0.69
CA ILE A 87 12.33 -11.42 -0.89
C ILE A 87 12.68 -10.02 -0.45
N ASP A 88 12.55 -9.06 -1.36
CA ASP A 88 12.84 -7.65 -1.14
C ASP A 88 11.56 -6.82 -1.28
N PRO A 89 10.98 -6.31 -0.19
CA PRO A 89 9.80 -5.46 -0.26
C PRO A 89 10.10 -4.05 -0.79
N ALA A 90 11.34 -3.75 -1.18
CA ALA A 90 11.77 -2.50 -1.79
C ALA A 90 11.25 -1.24 -1.06
N GLY A 91 11.41 -1.22 0.26
CA GLY A 91 10.96 -0.14 1.14
C GLY A 91 9.48 -0.19 1.54
N GLY A 92 8.78 -1.25 1.18
CA GLY A 92 7.44 -1.57 1.67
C GLY A 92 7.45 -2.66 2.74
N SER A 93 6.28 -3.26 2.96
CA SER A 93 6.09 -4.41 3.84
C SER A 93 5.18 -5.44 3.18
N ALA A 94 5.37 -6.72 3.48
CA ALA A 94 4.57 -7.82 2.95
C ALA A 94 4.47 -8.95 3.98
N ARG A 95 3.84 -10.07 3.57
CA ARG A 95 3.78 -11.30 4.37
C ARG A 95 4.25 -12.48 3.54
N LEU A 96 5.04 -13.35 4.17
CA LEU A 96 5.34 -14.67 3.67
C LEU A 96 4.53 -15.67 4.49
N ASN A 97 3.55 -16.33 3.86
CA ASN A 97 2.45 -16.99 4.56
C ASN A 97 1.76 -16.00 5.52
N ASN A 98 1.81 -16.25 6.83
CA ASN A 98 1.23 -15.36 7.82
C ASN A 98 2.26 -14.49 8.56
N MET A 99 3.55 -14.58 8.22
CA MET A 99 4.62 -13.83 8.88
C MET A 99 4.85 -12.48 8.19
N PRO A 100 4.63 -11.34 8.86
CA PRO A 100 4.88 -10.03 8.31
C PRO A 100 6.39 -9.71 8.28
N PHE A 101 6.82 -8.95 7.27
CA PHE A 101 8.18 -8.42 7.17
C PHE A 101 8.19 -7.07 6.45
N ALA A 102 9.14 -6.22 6.81
CA ALA A 102 9.37 -4.90 6.18
C ALA A 102 10.80 -4.75 5.63
N ASN A 103 11.66 -5.70 5.93
CA ASN A 103 13.04 -5.74 5.47
C ASN A 103 13.26 -6.96 4.58
N LYS A 104 14.31 -6.89 3.77
CA LYS A 104 14.76 -8.00 2.92
C LYS A 104 14.89 -9.29 3.72
N GLN A 105 14.28 -10.36 3.23
CA GLN A 105 14.33 -11.69 3.82
C GLN A 105 15.14 -12.63 2.95
N SER A 106 15.89 -13.54 3.56
CA SER A 106 16.62 -14.60 2.88
C SER A 106 16.37 -15.93 3.58
N PHE A 107 15.98 -16.95 2.83
CA PHE A 107 15.71 -18.28 3.35
C PHE A 107 15.96 -19.35 2.28
N LYS A 108 15.87 -20.60 2.65
CA LYS A 108 15.89 -21.72 1.71
C LYS A 108 14.51 -22.34 1.63
N ILE A 109 14.12 -22.76 0.44
CA ILE A 109 12.84 -23.44 0.21
C ILE A 109 12.83 -24.78 0.98
N ASP A 110 11.80 -24.97 1.81
CA ASP A 110 11.55 -26.19 2.59
C ASP A 110 10.08 -26.61 2.59
N LYS A 111 9.20 -25.82 2.00
CA LYS A 111 7.74 -26.02 1.88
C LYS A 111 7.16 -25.04 0.87
N ASP A 112 5.85 -25.14 0.62
CA ASP A 112 5.11 -24.13 -0.15
C ASP A 112 4.98 -22.83 0.61
N TYR A 113 5.10 -21.73 -0.11
CA TYR A 113 4.97 -20.38 0.40
C TYR A 113 3.94 -19.58 -0.38
N THR A 114 3.24 -18.69 0.32
CA THR A 114 2.40 -17.67 -0.29
C THR A 114 2.96 -16.30 0.07
N LEU A 115 3.35 -15.55 -0.95
CA LEU A 115 3.82 -14.18 -0.82
C LEU A 115 2.64 -13.24 -1.06
N SER A 116 2.26 -12.49 -0.03
CA SER A 116 1.14 -11.53 -0.15
C SER A 116 1.52 -10.36 -1.04
N ASP A 117 0.51 -9.63 -1.51
CA ASP A 117 0.73 -8.28 -2.02
C ASP A 117 1.49 -7.45 -0.99
N ALA A 118 2.36 -6.59 -1.48
CA ALA A 118 3.14 -5.71 -0.62
C ALA A 118 2.41 -4.37 -0.42
N ALA A 119 2.70 -3.68 0.69
CA ALA A 119 2.16 -2.37 1.00
C ALA A 119 3.28 -1.36 1.28
N ARG A 120 3.16 -0.16 0.70
CA ARG A 120 4.09 0.95 0.91
C ARG A 120 3.33 2.27 0.84
N THR A 121 3.44 3.09 1.90
CA THR A 121 2.75 4.39 1.96
C THR A 121 3.11 5.27 0.77
N GLY A 122 2.10 5.80 0.08
CA GLY A 122 2.26 6.68 -1.09
C GLY A 122 2.69 5.96 -2.37
N TYR A 123 2.56 4.63 -2.43
CA TYR A 123 2.87 3.84 -3.62
C TYR A 123 1.80 2.79 -3.86
N THR A 124 1.53 2.50 -5.12
CA THR A 124 0.70 1.39 -5.57
C THR A 124 1.59 0.20 -5.88
N PHE A 125 1.25 -0.96 -5.34
CA PHE A 125 1.91 -2.23 -5.64
C PHE A 125 1.44 -2.75 -7.00
N TYR A 126 2.37 -3.16 -7.84
CA TYR A 126 2.09 -3.70 -9.17
C TYR A 126 2.33 -5.19 -9.30
N GLY A 127 3.09 -5.75 -8.37
CA GLY A 127 3.43 -7.17 -8.40
C GLY A 127 4.85 -7.41 -7.92
N TRP A 128 5.26 -8.66 -7.95
CA TRP A 128 6.60 -9.12 -7.63
C TRP A 128 7.35 -9.45 -8.92
N ASP A 129 8.48 -8.81 -9.12
CA ASP A 129 9.43 -9.18 -10.18
C ASP A 129 10.33 -10.31 -9.68
N LEU A 130 10.38 -11.41 -10.42
CA LEU A 130 11.19 -12.59 -10.10
C LEU A 130 12.44 -12.62 -10.96
N THR A 131 13.58 -12.39 -10.35
CA THR A 131 14.88 -12.46 -11.00
C THR A 131 15.74 -13.58 -10.46
N LYS A 132 16.73 -14.03 -11.26
CA LYS A 132 17.67 -15.07 -10.89
C LYS A 132 19.11 -14.59 -11.06
N SER A 133 19.93 -14.79 -10.03
CA SER A 133 21.38 -14.53 -10.08
C SER A 133 22.11 -15.71 -9.49
N GLY A 134 22.86 -16.43 -10.34
CA GLY A 134 23.48 -17.70 -9.96
C GLY A 134 22.43 -18.73 -9.51
N ASN A 135 22.52 -19.22 -8.28
CA ASN A 135 21.55 -20.15 -7.70
C ASN A 135 20.48 -19.47 -6.83
N THR A 136 20.50 -18.14 -6.70
CA THR A 136 19.58 -17.39 -5.85
C THR A 136 18.50 -16.77 -6.69
N TYR A 137 17.25 -16.91 -6.27
CA TYR A 137 16.09 -16.25 -6.84
C TYR A 137 15.65 -15.10 -5.94
N THR A 138 15.30 -13.97 -6.54
CA THR A 138 14.87 -12.78 -5.80
C THR A 138 13.51 -12.31 -6.29
N PHE A 139 12.56 -12.21 -5.37
CA PHE A 139 11.29 -11.53 -5.56
C PHE A 139 11.44 -10.09 -5.11
N THR A 140 11.31 -9.13 -5.99
CA THR A 140 11.39 -7.70 -5.70
C THR A 140 10.02 -7.05 -5.88
N ALA A 141 9.53 -6.35 -4.86
CA ALA A 141 8.26 -5.63 -4.96
C ALA A 141 8.39 -4.46 -5.94
N MET A 142 7.50 -4.39 -6.90
CA MET A 142 7.44 -3.34 -7.91
C MET A 142 6.40 -2.29 -7.56
N TRP A 143 6.79 -1.01 -7.65
CA TRP A 143 6.01 0.13 -7.17
C TRP A 143 5.88 1.21 -8.22
N THR A 144 4.69 1.81 -8.32
CA THR A 144 4.56 3.17 -8.85
C THR A 144 4.21 4.11 -7.72
N LYS A 145 4.73 5.33 -7.80
CA LYS A 145 4.31 6.37 -6.85
C LYS A 145 2.83 6.62 -7.06
N ALA A 146 2.03 6.43 -6.01
CA ALA A 146 0.62 6.78 -6.06
C ALA A 146 0.53 8.28 -6.35
N THR A 147 -0.13 8.64 -7.44
CA THR A 147 -0.55 10.03 -7.62
C THR A 147 -1.64 10.27 -6.58
N SER A 148 -1.29 11.00 -5.52
CA SER A 148 -2.27 11.46 -4.54
C SER A 148 -3.25 12.38 -5.27
N THR A 149 -4.35 11.80 -5.72
CA THR A 149 -5.44 12.61 -6.26
C THR A 149 -6.23 13.14 -5.08
N VAL A 150 -6.33 14.45 -4.99
CA VAL A 150 -7.24 15.08 -4.02
C VAL A 150 -8.64 14.51 -4.26
N PRO A 151 -9.35 14.04 -3.21
CA PRO A 151 -10.72 13.54 -3.37
C PRO A 151 -11.57 14.54 -4.15
N TYR A 152 -12.35 14.07 -5.13
CA TYR A 152 -13.08 14.95 -6.07
C TYR A 152 -14.08 15.89 -5.39
N MET A 153 -14.55 15.57 -4.19
CA MET A 153 -15.41 16.44 -3.40
C MET A 153 -14.66 17.57 -2.70
N LEU A 154 -13.32 17.48 -2.54
CA LEU A 154 -12.52 18.43 -1.79
C LEU A 154 -11.77 19.38 -2.71
N ASN A 155 -11.67 20.64 -2.27
CA ASN A 155 -10.93 21.68 -2.99
C ASN A 155 -9.42 21.55 -2.66
N GLY A 156 -8.66 21.06 -3.62
CA GLY A 156 -7.20 20.97 -3.56
C GLY A 156 -6.47 22.20 -4.08
N GLU A 157 -7.14 23.08 -4.82
CA GLU A 157 -6.54 24.18 -5.55
C GLU A 157 -6.42 25.46 -4.70
N ASP A 158 -7.50 25.85 -4.01
CA ASP A 158 -7.51 27.05 -3.21
C ASP A 158 -6.95 26.84 -1.81
N HIS A 159 -5.99 27.70 -1.40
CA HIS A 159 -5.34 27.64 -0.10
C HIS A 159 -5.99 28.63 0.89
N TYR A 160 -7.19 28.31 1.35
CA TYR A 160 -7.83 29.09 2.43
C TYR A 160 -7.80 28.35 3.77
N ALA A 161 -7.94 29.12 4.86
CA ALA A 161 -7.94 28.57 6.21
C ALA A 161 -9.18 27.70 6.47
N TYR A 162 -9.01 26.39 6.54
CA TYR A 162 -10.08 25.43 6.82
C TYR A 162 -10.24 25.11 8.30
N ILE A 163 -9.22 25.42 9.12
CA ILE A 163 -9.24 25.26 10.58
C ILE A 163 -8.92 26.59 11.25
N LYS A 164 -9.57 26.86 12.38
CA LYS A 164 -9.39 28.09 13.13
C LYS A 164 -8.77 27.79 14.49
N GLY A 165 -7.94 28.70 14.99
CA GLY A 165 -7.49 28.72 16.37
C GLY A 165 -8.58 29.23 17.31
N TYR A 166 -8.22 29.30 18.59
CA TYR A 166 -9.07 29.83 19.65
C TYR A 166 -8.91 31.34 19.78
N PRO A 167 -9.90 32.04 20.41
CA PRO A 167 -9.83 33.51 20.59
C PRO A 167 -8.62 34.03 21.38
N ASN A 168 -7.99 33.17 22.18
CA ASN A 168 -6.77 33.50 22.93
C ASN A 168 -5.48 33.35 22.10
N GLY A 169 -5.57 33.15 20.78
CA GLY A 169 -4.43 33.00 19.89
C GLY A 169 -3.78 31.62 19.91
N SER A 170 -4.35 30.63 20.62
CA SER A 170 -3.81 29.28 20.66
C SER A 170 -4.43 28.37 19.57
N PHE A 171 -3.68 27.38 19.15
CA PHE A 171 -4.16 26.30 18.25
C PHE A 171 -4.57 25.04 19.02
N LYS A 172 -3.94 24.77 20.14
CA LYS A 172 -4.05 23.57 20.98
C LYS A 172 -3.77 22.29 20.20
N PRO A 173 -2.56 22.09 19.67
CA PRO A 173 -2.22 21.00 18.77
C PRO A 173 -2.51 19.61 19.34
N ASN A 174 -2.30 19.43 20.64
CA ASN A 174 -2.49 18.15 21.36
C ASN A 174 -3.94 17.91 21.85
N ALA A 175 -4.85 18.89 21.73
CA ALA A 175 -6.24 18.68 22.07
C ALA A 175 -6.92 17.77 21.03
N THR A 176 -7.84 16.93 21.48
CA THR A 176 -8.70 16.15 20.58
C THR A 176 -9.64 17.08 19.81
N ILE A 177 -10.06 16.64 18.63
CA ILE A 177 -11.06 17.34 17.80
C ILE A 177 -12.42 16.65 17.95
N THR A 178 -13.48 17.43 18.00
CA THR A 178 -14.85 16.89 18.10
C THR A 178 -15.40 16.50 16.73
N ARG A 179 -16.42 15.65 16.71
CA ARG A 179 -17.14 15.23 15.50
C ARG A 179 -17.76 16.42 14.76
N ALA A 180 -18.28 17.41 15.50
CA ALA A 180 -18.80 18.66 14.91
C ALA A 180 -17.70 19.53 14.28
N GLU A 181 -16.56 19.66 14.95
CA GLU A 181 -15.40 20.40 14.42
C GLU A 181 -14.85 19.73 13.15
N ALA A 182 -14.68 18.41 13.16
CA ALA A 182 -14.26 17.64 11.99
C ALA A 182 -15.24 17.84 10.82
N SER A 183 -16.54 17.68 11.04
CA SER A 183 -17.57 17.92 10.01
C SER A 183 -17.49 19.33 9.44
N SER A 184 -17.23 20.33 10.28
CA SER A 184 -17.13 21.73 9.87
C SER A 184 -15.87 22.01 9.04
N ILE A 185 -14.77 21.33 9.32
CA ILE A 185 -13.53 21.40 8.54
C ILE A 185 -13.79 20.80 7.14
N PHE A 186 -14.34 19.60 7.06
CA PHE A 186 -14.63 18.94 5.79
C PHE A 186 -15.64 19.73 4.95
N TYR A 187 -16.68 20.29 5.58
CA TYR A 187 -17.65 21.17 4.88
C TYR A 187 -16.96 22.39 4.25
N ARG A 188 -16.00 23.03 4.94
CA ARG A 188 -15.22 24.14 4.37
C ARG A 188 -14.31 23.69 3.22
N LEU A 189 -13.80 22.47 3.29
CA LEU A 189 -12.96 21.89 2.25
C LEU A 189 -13.70 21.38 1.03
N LEU A 190 -15.04 21.28 1.06
CA LEU A 190 -15.81 20.91 -0.13
C LEU A 190 -15.57 21.90 -1.28
N THR A 191 -15.53 21.39 -2.51
CA THR A 191 -15.57 22.25 -3.69
C THR A 191 -16.82 23.13 -3.68
N ASP A 192 -16.74 24.30 -4.30
CA ASP A 192 -17.88 25.22 -4.38
C ASP A 192 -19.08 24.59 -5.09
N SER A 193 -18.85 23.75 -6.10
CA SER A 193 -19.90 23.01 -6.80
C SER A 193 -20.60 22.02 -5.87
N THR A 194 -19.84 21.20 -5.14
CA THR A 194 -20.39 20.24 -4.18
C THR A 194 -21.16 20.95 -3.07
N ARG A 195 -20.58 22.01 -2.51
CA ARG A 195 -21.22 22.80 -1.44
C ARG A 195 -22.51 23.44 -1.91
N ARG A 196 -22.56 24.07 -3.09
CA ARG A 196 -23.80 24.66 -3.67
C ARG A 196 -24.88 23.62 -3.91
N THR A 197 -24.53 22.43 -4.38
CA THR A 197 -25.49 21.38 -4.71
C THR A 197 -26.07 20.68 -3.48
N TYR A 198 -25.25 20.46 -2.46
CA TYR A 198 -25.61 19.57 -1.35
C TYR A 198 -25.83 20.29 -0.02
N SER A 199 -25.49 21.59 0.12
CA SER A 199 -25.63 22.32 1.37
C SER A 199 -27.07 22.27 1.88
N THR A 200 -27.22 21.89 3.15
CA THR A 200 -28.52 21.78 3.82
C THR A 200 -28.35 21.97 5.32
N SER A 201 -29.37 22.53 5.97
CA SER A 201 -29.49 22.57 7.42
C SER A 201 -30.48 21.52 7.97
N TYR A 202 -31.08 20.73 7.08
CA TYR A 202 -31.98 19.66 7.47
C TYR A 202 -31.24 18.37 7.78
N ASN A 203 -31.52 17.80 8.94
CA ASN A 203 -31.04 16.49 9.36
C ASN A 203 -32.08 15.82 10.27
N THR A 204 -31.89 14.54 10.55
CA THR A 204 -32.75 13.73 11.41
C THR A 204 -32.13 13.41 12.76
N PHE A 205 -30.97 13.97 13.08
CA PHE A 205 -30.28 13.72 14.34
C PHE A 205 -30.98 14.42 15.51
N LYS A 206 -31.23 13.67 16.57
CA LYS A 206 -31.93 14.16 17.78
C LYS A 206 -31.16 15.25 18.54
N ASP A 207 -29.81 15.23 18.40
CA ASP A 207 -28.87 16.05 19.14
C ASP A 207 -28.14 17.10 18.28
N VAL A 208 -28.66 17.37 17.06
CA VAL A 208 -28.17 18.43 16.16
C VAL A 208 -29.27 19.49 15.98
N PRO A 209 -29.39 20.45 16.91
CA PRO A 209 -30.44 21.47 16.82
C PRO A 209 -30.22 22.42 15.64
N ALA A 210 -31.33 22.93 15.06
CA ALA A 210 -31.32 23.78 13.87
C ALA A 210 -30.45 25.06 14.02
N LYS A 211 -30.29 25.58 15.23
CA LYS A 211 -29.49 26.79 15.51
C LYS A 211 -28.04 26.50 15.90
N ALA A 212 -27.63 25.24 15.93
CA ALA A 212 -26.25 24.90 16.27
C ALA A 212 -25.30 25.43 15.18
N TRP A 213 -24.14 25.94 15.59
CA TRP A 213 -23.13 26.49 14.68
C TRP A 213 -22.61 25.47 13.66
N TYR A 214 -22.67 24.21 14.01
CA TYR A 214 -22.25 23.08 13.18
C TYR A 214 -23.40 22.43 12.37
N ASN A 215 -24.65 22.90 12.57
CA ASN A 215 -25.83 22.23 11.94
C ASN A 215 -25.68 22.07 10.45
N THR A 216 -25.42 23.14 9.70
CA THR A 216 -25.26 23.07 8.23
C THR A 216 -24.13 22.14 7.81
N ALA A 217 -23.02 22.15 8.50
CA ALA A 217 -21.90 21.27 8.20
C ALA A 217 -22.26 19.80 8.43
N VAL A 218 -22.77 19.46 9.60
CA VAL A 218 -23.17 18.08 9.94
C VAL A 218 -24.27 17.58 9.00
N SER A 219 -25.30 18.39 8.75
CA SER A 219 -26.41 18.04 7.88
C SER A 219 -25.96 17.79 6.43
N THR A 220 -25.05 18.63 5.92
CA THR A 220 -24.48 18.47 4.58
C THR A 220 -23.59 17.23 4.48
N MET A 221 -22.70 17.02 5.46
CA MET A 221 -21.86 15.84 5.48
C MET A 221 -22.66 14.53 5.60
N ALA A 222 -23.77 14.55 6.34
CA ALA A 222 -24.67 13.40 6.44
C ALA A 222 -25.41 13.15 5.11
N LYS A 223 -25.90 14.21 4.46
CA LYS A 223 -26.55 14.11 3.13
C LYS A 223 -25.60 13.55 2.06
N LEU A 224 -24.32 13.86 2.15
CA LEU A 224 -23.27 13.32 1.27
C LEU A 224 -22.85 11.89 1.66
N GLY A 225 -23.35 11.34 2.77
CA GLY A 225 -22.94 10.02 3.27
C GLY A 225 -21.52 9.99 3.87
N ILE A 226 -20.90 11.15 4.09
CA ILE A 226 -19.53 11.25 4.62
C ILE A 226 -19.52 10.98 6.12
N VAL A 227 -20.53 11.45 6.86
CA VAL A 227 -20.72 11.16 8.28
C VAL A 227 -22.03 10.43 8.53
N ASN A 228 -22.04 9.60 9.56
CA ASN A 228 -23.21 8.88 10.03
C ASN A 228 -23.42 9.14 11.53
N GLY A 229 -24.67 9.06 11.97
CA GLY A 229 -25.03 8.97 13.38
C GLY A 229 -25.01 7.54 13.91
N GLY A 230 -25.26 7.41 15.20
CA GLY A 230 -25.47 6.10 15.84
C GLY A 230 -26.86 5.53 15.53
N SER A 231 -27.05 4.25 15.86
CA SER A 231 -28.34 3.55 15.71
C SER A 231 -29.46 4.12 16.60
N ASP A 232 -29.10 4.91 17.60
CA ASP A 232 -30.02 5.65 18.48
C ASP A 232 -30.54 6.95 17.87
N GLY A 233 -30.08 7.32 16.67
CA GLY A 233 -30.43 8.54 15.96
C GLY A 233 -29.69 9.80 16.45
N CYS A 234 -28.59 9.65 17.21
CA CYS A 234 -27.76 10.75 17.67
C CYS A 234 -26.46 10.85 16.84
N PHE A 235 -26.02 12.08 16.57
CA PHE A 235 -24.74 12.36 15.91
C PHE A 235 -23.58 12.47 16.90
N ARG A 236 -23.84 12.88 18.11
CA ARG A 236 -22.86 13.15 19.17
C ARG A 236 -21.83 14.21 18.78
N PRO A 237 -22.26 15.46 18.52
CA PRO A 237 -21.41 16.51 17.95
C PRO A 237 -20.21 16.89 18.81
N ASN A 238 -20.34 16.77 20.14
CA ASN A 238 -19.32 17.16 21.09
C ASN A 238 -18.35 16.03 21.49
N ASP A 239 -18.63 14.80 21.06
CA ASP A 239 -17.73 13.67 21.31
C ASP A 239 -16.45 13.83 20.48
N PRO A 240 -15.30 13.44 21.02
CA PRO A 240 -14.07 13.40 20.24
C PRO A 240 -14.20 12.36 19.14
N ILE A 241 -13.61 12.67 17.96
CA ILE A 241 -13.62 11.77 16.81
C ILE A 241 -12.41 10.85 16.83
N THR A 242 -12.57 9.61 16.36
CA THR A 242 -11.49 8.64 16.29
C THR A 242 -10.68 8.75 14.99
N ARG A 243 -9.48 8.15 14.98
CA ARG A 243 -8.63 8.03 13.80
C ARG A 243 -9.33 7.25 12.68
N ALA A 244 -10.08 6.19 13.02
CA ALA A 244 -10.87 5.42 12.07
C ALA A 244 -11.98 6.24 11.42
N GLU A 245 -12.66 7.08 12.19
CA GLU A 245 -13.74 7.95 11.68
C GLU A 245 -13.21 9.01 10.72
N ILE A 246 -12.05 9.62 11.00
CA ILE A 246 -11.40 10.55 10.06
C ILE A 246 -10.98 9.84 8.78
N ALA A 247 -10.37 8.65 8.85
CA ALA A 247 -10.01 7.86 7.68
C ALA A 247 -11.23 7.53 6.82
N ALA A 248 -12.35 7.16 7.45
CA ALA A 248 -13.61 6.90 6.76
C ALA A 248 -14.20 8.16 6.09
N MET A 249 -14.14 9.32 6.75
CA MET A 249 -14.59 10.59 6.16
C MET A 249 -13.81 10.94 4.91
N ILE A 250 -12.48 10.84 4.96
CA ILE A 250 -11.61 11.13 3.81
C ILE A 250 -11.90 10.18 2.66
N ALA A 251 -11.92 8.89 2.95
CA ALA A 251 -12.16 7.86 1.94
C ALA A 251 -13.53 8.04 1.26
N ARG A 252 -14.58 8.37 2.01
CA ARG A 252 -15.90 8.66 1.46
C ARG A 252 -15.94 9.90 0.58
N CYS A 253 -15.08 10.90 0.83
CA CYS A 253 -14.93 12.05 -0.07
C CYS A 253 -14.33 11.67 -1.43
N ASP A 254 -13.59 10.58 -1.54
CA ASP A 254 -13.03 10.07 -2.79
C ASP A 254 -14.08 9.41 -3.70
N GLY A 255 -15.19 8.94 -3.13
CA GLY A 255 -16.34 8.41 -3.88
C GLY A 255 -16.09 7.10 -4.63
N ASN A 256 -14.90 6.54 -4.56
CA ASN A 256 -14.56 5.30 -5.23
C ASN A 256 -15.02 4.09 -4.40
N SER A 257 -15.34 2.99 -5.09
CA SER A 257 -15.61 1.72 -4.43
C SER A 257 -14.34 1.21 -3.75
N TYR A 258 -14.46 0.89 -2.47
CA TYR A 258 -13.37 0.35 -1.68
C TYR A 258 -13.37 -1.17 -1.86
N GLY A 259 -12.48 -1.67 -2.72
CA GLY A 259 -12.21 -3.09 -2.85
C GLY A 259 -11.54 -3.66 -1.59
N SER A 260 -11.02 -4.87 -1.70
CA SER A 260 -10.25 -5.53 -0.63
C SER A 260 -8.84 -4.89 -0.48
N ALA A 261 -8.79 -3.56 -0.28
CA ALA A 261 -7.53 -2.89 0.00
C ALA A 261 -6.91 -3.49 1.28
N TYR A 262 -5.63 -3.79 1.20
CA TYR A 262 -4.90 -4.46 2.26
C TYR A 262 -4.07 -3.46 3.06
N THR A 263 -4.02 -3.64 4.38
CA THR A 263 -3.06 -2.95 5.24
C THR A 263 -2.28 -3.95 6.09
N ASN A 264 -1.04 -3.60 6.42
CA ASN A 264 -0.21 -4.38 7.34
C ASN A 264 -0.51 -4.07 8.82
N PHE A 265 -1.50 -3.23 9.11
CA PHE A 265 -1.84 -2.89 10.48
C PHE A 265 -2.56 -4.06 11.17
N SER A 266 -1.93 -4.58 12.20
CA SER A 266 -2.41 -5.77 12.93
C SER A 266 -3.73 -5.53 13.66
N ASP A 267 -4.01 -4.29 14.05
CA ASP A 267 -5.18 -3.85 14.82
C ASP A 267 -6.36 -3.39 13.96
N VAL A 268 -6.23 -3.45 12.62
CA VAL A 268 -7.29 -3.06 11.68
C VAL A 268 -8.10 -4.27 11.20
N LYS A 269 -7.56 -5.47 11.33
CA LYS A 269 -8.22 -6.69 10.85
C LYS A 269 -9.55 -6.92 11.58
N GLY A 270 -10.65 -6.98 10.82
CA GLY A 270 -12.01 -7.13 11.37
C GLY A 270 -12.63 -5.83 11.93
N HIS A 271 -11.91 -4.73 11.91
CA HIS A 271 -12.44 -3.43 12.29
C HIS A 271 -13.41 -2.89 11.23
N TRP A 272 -14.50 -2.23 11.62
CA TRP A 272 -15.53 -1.70 10.72
C TRP A 272 -14.97 -0.75 9.64
N ALA A 273 -13.89 -0.02 9.94
CA ALA A 273 -13.26 0.93 9.05
C ALA A 273 -12.09 0.33 8.25
N ALA A 274 -11.87 -0.98 8.28
CA ALA A 274 -10.70 -1.61 7.67
C ALA A 274 -10.49 -1.21 6.20
N SER A 275 -11.54 -1.24 5.38
CA SER A 275 -11.46 -0.87 3.97
C SER A 275 -11.17 0.62 3.75
N TYR A 276 -11.73 1.49 4.60
CA TYR A 276 -11.45 2.94 4.54
C TYR A 276 -10.02 3.27 4.93
N ILE A 277 -9.52 2.65 6.00
CA ILE A 277 -8.14 2.80 6.47
C ILE A 277 -7.18 2.28 5.40
N ALA A 278 -7.46 1.12 4.82
CA ALA A 278 -6.66 0.54 3.77
C ALA A 278 -6.55 1.48 2.55
N ARG A 279 -7.68 2.00 2.09
CA ARG A 279 -7.70 2.95 0.96
C ARG A 279 -6.95 4.25 1.27
N ALA A 280 -7.18 4.85 2.43
CA ALA A 280 -6.50 6.07 2.83
C ALA A 280 -4.98 5.86 3.00
N TYR A 281 -4.57 4.67 3.44
CA TYR A 281 -3.17 4.27 3.54
C TYR A 281 -2.53 4.07 2.16
N GLU A 282 -3.20 3.35 1.27
CA GLU A 282 -2.77 3.13 -0.12
C GLU A 282 -2.49 4.46 -0.83
N LEU A 283 -3.38 5.45 -0.65
CA LEU A 283 -3.24 6.79 -1.23
C LEU A 283 -2.21 7.69 -0.50
N GLY A 284 -1.58 7.20 0.55
CA GLY A 284 -0.59 7.96 1.31
C GLY A 284 -1.18 9.09 2.17
N TRP A 285 -2.50 9.10 2.38
CA TRP A 285 -3.15 10.15 3.18
C TRP A 285 -2.96 9.97 4.67
N ILE A 286 -2.86 8.71 5.13
CA ILE A 286 -2.67 8.37 6.54
C ILE A 286 -1.42 7.52 6.74
N ASN A 287 -0.88 7.57 7.96
CA ASN A 287 0.20 6.73 8.42
C ASN A 287 -0.20 6.01 9.72
N GLY A 288 0.39 4.82 9.95
CA GLY A 288 0.31 4.13 11.22
C GLY A 288 1.53 4.38 12.11
N TYR A 289 1.58 3.65 13.21
CA TYR A 289 2.67 3.60 14.17
C TYR A 289 3.36 2.23 14.06
N GLY A 290 4.26 2.08 13.09
CA GLY A 290 4.86 0.79 12.78
C GLY A 290 3.81 -0.22 12.28
N SER A 291 3.54 -1.27 13.07
CA SER A 291 2.59 -2.34 12.72
C SER A 291 1.13 -2.06 13.14
N THR A 292 0.82 -0.91 13.74
CA THR A 292 -0.53 -0.56 14.22
C THR A 292 -1.01 0.76 13.63
N TYR A 293 -2.33 0.94 13.55
CA TYR A 293 -2.98 2.19 13.16
C TYR A 293 -3.63 2.92 14.33
N GLU A 294 -4.00 2.21 15.39
CA GLU A 294 -4.75 2.69 16.54
C GLU A 294 -6.13 3.28 16.15
N PRO A 295 -7.01 2.48 15.49
CA PRO A 295 -8.23 2.98 14.86
C PRO A 295 -9.20 3.68 15.83
N ASP A 296 -9.33 3.18 17.05
CA ASP A 296 -10.26 3.68 18.06
C ASP A 296 -9.69 4.83 18.92
N LYS A 297 -8.41 5.17 18.74
CA LYS A 297 -7.79 6.31 19.42
C LYS A 297 -8.38 7.62 18.93
N TYR A 298 -8.68 8.52 19.85
CA TYR A 298 -9.10 9.88 19.52
C TYR A 298 -7.95 10.64 18.85
N ILE A 299 -8.29 11.31 17.73
CA ILE A 299 -7.29 12.06 16.96
C ILE A 299 -7.13 13.47 17.50
N THR A 300 -5.90 13.97 17.48
CA THR A 300 -5.59 15.35 17.88
C THR A 300 -5.81 16.34 16.72
N ARG A 301 -5.87 17.63 17.05
CA ARG A 301 -5.98 18.71 16.08
C ARG A 301 -4.76 18.74 15.13
N ALA A 302 -3.55 18.55 15.66
CA ALA A 302 -2.33 18.50 14.86
C ALA A 302 -2.32 17.30 13.90
N GLU A 303 -2.67 16.09 14.38
CA GLU A 303 -2.77 14.91 13.55
C GLU A 303 -3.82 15.07 12.43
N THR A 304 -4.96 15.69 12.73
CA THR A 304 -6.00 15.99 11.73
C THR A 304 -5.48 16.93 10.65
N VAL A 305 -4.77 18.02 11.00
CA VAL A 305 -4.14 18.92 10.02
C VAL A 305 -3.10 18.20 9.18
N ALA A 306 -2.25 17.38 9.79
CA ALA A 306 -1.21 16.63 9.08
C ALA A 306 -1.83 15.67 8.04
N ILE A 307 -2.93 15.00 8.38
CA ILE A 307 -3.68 14.14 7.46
C ILE A 307 -4.29 14.99 6.34
N LEU A 308 -5.01 16.05 6.65
CA LEU A 308 -5.68 16.88 5.65
C LEU A 308 -4.69 17.54 4.67
N ASN A 309 -3.54 17.96 5.15
CA ASN A 309 -2.51 18.51 4.26
C ASN A 309 -1.99 17.46 3.27
N ARG A 310 -1.84 16.19 3.68
CA ARG A 310 -1.50 15.10 2.75
C ARG A 310 -2.63 14.84 1.76
N VAL A 311 -3.88 14.77 2.22
CA VAL A 311 -5.07 14.58 1.39
C VAL A 311 -5.19 15.67 0.33
N LEU A 312 -4.91 16.92 0.67
CA LEU A 312 -4.98 18.08 -0.21
C LEU A 312 -3.70 18.32 -1.00
N ASN A 313 -2.71 17.43 -0.88
CA ASN A 313 -1.38 17.56 -1.48
C ASN A 313 -0.68 18.90 -1.14
N ARG A 314 -0.83 19.35 0.11
CA ARG A 314 -0.33 20.64 0.64
C ARG A 314 0.81 20.45 1.64
N ALA A 315 1.66 19.44 1.47
CA ALA A 315 2.80 19.21 2.34
C ALA A 315 4.00 20.05 1.87
N PRO A 316 4.33 21.20 2.54
CA PRO A 316 5.50 21.97 2.19
C PRO A 316 6.76 21.13 2.44
N GLN A 317 7.70 21.18 1.50
CA GLN A 317 8.99 20.50 1.62
C GLN A 317 10.01 21.39 2.34
N THR A 318 9.86 22.69 2.19
CA THR A 318 10.74 23.72 2.76
C THR A 318 9.93 24.90 3.29
N THR A 319 10.55 25.76 4.10
CA THR A 319 9.92 27.00 4.57
C THR A 319 9.59 27.99 3.46
N SER A 320 10.26 27.90 2.30
CA SER A 320 9.96 28.72 1.14
C SER A 320 8.65 28.34 0.42
N ASP A 321 8.13 27.14 0.70
CA ASP A 321 6.84 26.67 0.16
C ASP A 321 5.64 27.21 0.97
N LEU A 322 5.92 27.88 2.09
CA LEU A 322 4.89 28.47 2.93
C LEU A 322 4.41 29.80 2.31
N LEU A 323 3.10 29.98 2.29
CA LEU A 323 2.50 31.24 1.84
C LEU A 323 2.87 32.40 2.77
N SER A 324 3.12 33.56 2.21
CA SER A 324 3.30 34.78 3.00
C SER A 324 2.00 35.15 3.75
N GLY A 325 2.13 35.66 4.96
CA GLY A 325 1.00 36.11 5.79
C GLY A 325 0.23 34.99 6.50
N LEU A 326 0.87 33.85 6.74
CA LEU A 326 0.32 32.79 7.56
C LEU A 326 0.02 33.28 8.98
N ASN A 327 -1.14 32.89 9.51
CA ASN A 327 -1.43 33.08 10.93
C ASN A 327 -0.50 32.22 11.78
N THR A 328 0.16 32.84 12.72
CA THR A 328 0.94 32.16 13.77
C THR A 328 0.09 31.95 15.01
N PHE A 329 0.31 30.84 15.68
CA PHE A 329 -0.32 30.53 16.96
C PHE A 329 0.73 30.52 18.03
N ASN A 330 0.36 30.99 19.23
CA ASN A 330 1.31 31.17 20.36
C ASN A 330 1.78 29.85 20.99
N ASP A 331 1.17 28.71 20.61
CA ASP A 331 1.45 27.37 21.11
C ASP A 331 1.88 26.38 20.00
N VAL A 332 2.26 26.92 18.85
CA VAL A 332 2.83 26.12 17.71
C VAL A 332 4.12 26.80 17.28
N SER A 333 5.25 26.11 17.48
CA SER A 333 6.59 26.55 17.08
C SER A 333 6.99 26.00 15.71
#